data_83994ac6e346fd66eaf1b66a44dab0ec
#
_entry.id   83994ac6e346fd66eaf1b66a44dab0ec
#
_cell.length_a   1.000
_cell.length_b   1.000
_cell.length_c   1.000
_cell.angle_alpha   90.00
_cell.angle_beta   90.00
_cell.angle_gamma   90.00
#
_symmetry.space_group_name_H-M   'P 1'
#
loop_
_entity.id
_entity.type
_entity.pdbx_description
1 polymer ?
#
loop_
_entity_poly.entity_id
_entity_poly.type
_entity_poly.pdbx_seq_one_letter_code
_entity_poly.pdbx_strand_id
1 'polypeptide(L)'
;MKTKISALLLVLFIFSNNVFADFSVIGSLERKINSYIVSLQEEKDKNLKEGENKENTNETTNEENADEEVISENTAKEDVLKKPVLERREPTVSYSSLPNKSYGWYFRHPSKLNSGLPAGAGDVESSLVKKYNGIWQHPKDYKVVYITFDEGYEYNNNTTRILDIAKQKGVKFNFFVTGAYIKDRPDLVLRMINEGHTVGNHTNKHSNGPKALNVSNQKLINDITQAEVLYKNLTGQDFMPYMRPPEGAFSERELAIVRDLGYRSVFWSFAYADWDTGKQPSKSHALSKITGELHNGSVILLHAVSTTNTEILPDIIDNILKRGYKVETLDKIPSYE
;
A
#
# COMPACT_ATOMS: atom_id res chain seq x y z
N MET A 1 17.81 -32.10 -14.90
CA MET A 1 17.07 -30.96 -15.46
C MET A 1 15.76 -31.36 -16.17
N LYS A 2 15.71 -32.40 -16.99
CA LYS A 2 14.50 -32.82 -17.75
C LYS A 2 13.33 -33.30 -16.89
N THR A 3 13.56 -33.98 -15.76
CA THR A 3 12.52 -34.44 -14.82
C THR A 3 11.86 -33.31 -14.02
N LYS A 4 12.51 -32.18 -13.82
CA LYS A 4 12.05 -31.04 -13.03
C LYS A 4 11.03 -30.16 -13.82
N ILE A 5 11.16 -30.11 -15.15
CA ILE A 5 10.24 -29.39 -16.04
C ILE A 5 8.90 -30.13 -16.21
N SER A 6 8.92 -31.46 -16.16
CA SER A 6 7.70 -32.28 -16.30
C SER A 6 6.72 -32.12 -15.13
N ALA A 7 7.21 -31.90 -13.90
CA ALA A 7 6.34 -31.71 -12.73
C ALA A 7 5.61 -30.34 -12.78
N LEU A 8 6.28 -29.30 -13.22
CA LEU A 8 5.69 -27.97 -13.37
C LEU A 8 4.62 -27.91 -14.48
N LEU A 9 4.85 -28.62 -15.58
CA LEU A 9 3.90 -28.73 -16.69
C LEU A 9 2.67 -29.56 -16.30
N LEU A 10 2.82 -30.58 -15.45
CA LEU A 10 1.72 -31.39 -14.95
C LEU A 10 0.78 -30.59 -14.04
N VAL A 11 1.32 -29.71 -13.19
CA VAL A 11 0.56 -28.81 -12.32
C VAL A 11 -0.25 -27.81 -13.15
N LEU A 12 0.33 -27.21 -14.18
CA LEU A 12 -0.36 -26.30 -15.09
C LEU A 12 -1.47 -27.02 -15.88
N PHE A 13 -1.30 -28.32 -16.22
CA PHE A 13 -2.30 -29.11 -16.92
C PHE A 13 -3.51 -29.48 -16.05
N ILE A 14 -3.30 -29.71 -14.75
CA ILE A 14 -4.39 -29.99 -13.79
C ILE A 14 -5.27 -28.75 -13.55
N PHE A 15 -4.67 -27.55 -13.49
CA PHE A 15 -5.43 -26.29 -13.33
C PHE A 15 -6.20 -25.88 -14.58
N SER A 16 -5.79 -26.31 -15.77
CA SER A 16 -6.47 -25.93 -17.03
C SER A 16 -7.71 -26.79 -17.36
N ASN A 17 -7.94 -27.92 -16.69
CA ASN A 17 -8.97 -28.90 -17.07
C ASN A 17 -10.15 -29.08 -16.10
N ASN A 18 -10.39 -28.18 -15.14
CA ASN A 18 -11.57 -28.19 -14.24
C ASN A 18 -11.90 -29.58 -13.63
N VAL A 19 -10.89 -30.38 -13.27
CA VAL A 19 -11.11 -31.66 -12.58
C VAL A 19 -11.34 -31.37 -11.10
N PHE A 20 -12.46 -31.82 -10.55
CA PHE A 20 -12.74 -31.83 -9.10
C PHE A 20 -11.69 -32.72 -8.41
N ALA A 21 -10.60 -32.12 -7.96
CA ALA A 21 -9.59 -32.79 -7.17
C ALA A 21 -9.96 -32.73 -5.67
N ASP A 22 -9.80 -33.81 -4.98
CA ASP A 22 -10.00 -33.93 -3.52
C ASP A 22 -9.09 -32.91 -2.80
N PHE A 23 -9.66 -32.11 -1.90
CA PHE A 23 -8.95 -31.06 -1.16
C PHE A 23 -7.75 -31.60 -0.38
N SER A 24 -7.74 -32.89 0.00
CA SER A 24 -6.61 -33.53 0.67
C SER A 24 -5.38 -33.68 -0.25
N VAL A 25 -5.60 -33.87 -1.54
CA VAL A 25 -4.56 -34.01 -2.56
C VAL A 25 -3.95 -32.64 -2.87
N ILE A 26 -4.78 -31.58 -2.93
CA ILE A 26 -4.33 -30.19 -3.15
C ILE A 26 -3.41 -29.75 -1.99
N GLY A 27 -3.81 -29.93 -0.74
CA GLY A 27 -2.99 -29.59 0.42
C GLY A 27 -1.69 -30.41 0.56
N SER A 28 -1.65 -31.64 0.01
CA SER A 28 -0.44 -32.44 -0.07
C SER A 28 0.53 -31.92 -1.15
N LEU A 29 -0.03 -31.47 -2.30
CA LEU A 29 0.76 -30.89 -3.40
C LEU A 29 1.36 -29.54 -3.01
N GLU A 30 0.58 -28.69 -2.35
CA GLU A 30 1.05 -27.39 -1.84
C GLU A 30 2.22 -27.54 -0.86
N ARG A 31 2.13 -28.48 0.08
CA ARG A 31 3.25 -28.76 1.00
C ARG A 31 4.51 -29.22 0.26
N LYS A 32 4.38 -30.06 -0.77
CA LYS A 32 5.53 -30.51 -1.59
C LYS A 32 6.12 -29.37 -2.43
N ILE A 33 5.29 -28.50 -2.99
CA ILE A 33 5.75 -27.32 -3.75
C ILE A 33 6.49 -26.38 -2.82
N ASN A 34 5.94 -26.06 -1.64
CA ASN A 34 6.58 -25.17 -0.68
C ASN A 34 7.91 -25.74 -0.16
N SER A 35 8.01 -27.04 0.14
CA SER A 35 9.27 -27.68 0.52
C SER A 35 10.33 -27.62 -0.60
N TYR A 36 9.89 -27.72 -1.85
CA TYR A 36 10.78 -27.59 -3.01
C TYR A 36 11.25 -26.14 -3.23
N ILE A 37 10.38 -25.14 -3.03
CA ILE A 37 10.75 -23.72 -3.10
C ILE A 37 11.78 -23.39 -2.02
N VAL A 38 11.58 -23.87 -0.79
CA VAL A 38 12.55 -23.69 0.31
C VAL A 38 13.90 -24.31 -0.04
N SER A 39 13.95 -25.52 -0.61
CA SER A 39 15.21 -26.15 -1.00
C SER A 39 15.94 -25.41 -2.13
N LEU A 40 15.22 -24.75 -3.04
CA LEU A 40 15.84 -23.90 -4.08
C LEU A 40 16.40 -22.60 -3.51
N GLN A 41 15.78 -22.03 -2.49
CA GLN A 41 16.28 -20.85 -1.78
C GLN A 41 17.55 -21.17 -1.00
N GLU A 42 17.57 -22.30 -0.27
CA GLU A 42 18.76 -22.77 0.45
C GLU A 42 19.95 -23.06 -0.50
N GLU A 43 19.69 -23.65 -1.69
CA GLU A 43 20.71 -23.88 -2.72
C GLU A 43 21.26 -22.55 -3.28
N LYS A 44 20.39 -21.54 -3.44
CA LYS A 44 20.79 -20.22 -3.91
C LYS A 44 21.62 -19.46 -2.86
N ASP A 45 21.23 -19.51 -1.60
CA ASP A 45 21.95 -18.88 -0.49
C ASP A 45 23.33 -19.54 -0.25
N LYS A 46 23.43 -20.86 -0.46
CA LYS A 46 24.69 -21.58 -0.42
C LYS A 46 25.64 -21.16 -1.53
N ASN A 47 25.11 -21.03 -2.75
CA ASN A 47 25.91 -20.58 -3.91
C ASN A 47 26.40 -19.12 -3.78
N LEU A 48 25.60 -18.25 -3.12
CA LEU A 48 26.01 -16.87 -2.80
C LEU A 48 27.16 -16.85 -1.79
N LYS A 49 27.10 -17.66 -0.73
CA LYS A 49 28.17 -17.76 0.28
C LYS A 49 29.47 -18.40 -0.28
N GLU A 50 29.36 -19.33 -1.23
CA GLU A 50 30.52 -19.90 -1.91
C GLU A 50 31.15 -18.95 -2.93
N GLY A 51 30.38 -17.99 -3.46
CA GLY A 51 30.87 -16.91 -4.32
C GLY A 51 31.68 -15.85 -3.54
N GLU A 52 31.19 -15.45 -2.37
CA GLU A 52 31.87 -14.46 -1.51
C GLU A 52 33.20 -14.97 -0.92
N ASN A 53 33.34 -16.30 -0.70
CA ASN A 53 34.59 -16.90 -0.23
C ASN A 53 35.68 -17.04 -1.31
N LYS A 54 35.39 -16.80 -2.58
CA LYS A 54 36.38 -16.88 -3.68
C LYS A 54 37.00 -15.54 -4.06
N GLU A 55 36.45 -14.41 -3.61
CA GLU A 55 37.02 -13.07 -3.87
C GLU A 55 38.03 -12.60 -2.78
N ASN A 56 38.15 -13.31 -1.64
CA ASN A 56 38.98 -12.88 -0.51
C ASN A 56 40.36 -13.56 -0.40
N THR A 57 40.88 -14.13 -1.48
CA THR A 57 42.26 -14.68 -1.50
C THR A 57 43.07 -14.13 -2.65
N ASN A 58 43.47 -12.87 -2.59
CA ASN A 58 44.68 -12.32 -3.18
C ASN A 58 44.81 -10.85 -2.82
N GLU A 59 45.66 -10.60 -1.84
CA GLU A 59 46.64 -9.52 -1.84
C GLU A 59 47.19 -9.34 -0.42
N THR A 60 48.42 -9.83 -0.24
CA THR A 60 49.28 -9.52 0.89
C THR A 60 50.45 -8.70 0.37
N THR A 61 50.79 -7.70 1.11
CA THR A 61 52.07 -6.96 1.29
C THR A 61 52.08 -5.52 0.79
N ASN A 62 52.08 -4.53 1.70
CA ASN A 62 53.27 -3.83 2.16
C ASN A 62 52.89 -2.75 3.21
N GLU A 63 53.78 -2.66 4.22
CA GLU A 63 53.79 -1.76 5.37
C GLU A 63 54.05 -0.30 4.96
N GLU A 64 53.48 0.67 5.67
CA GLU A 64 54.19 1.66 6.53
C GLU A 64 53.26 2.79 6.97
N ASN A 65 53.16 2.91 8.29
CA ASN A 65 53.01 4.08 9.19
C ASN A 65 52.32 5.36 8.71
N ALA A 66 51.23 5.80 9.38
CA ALA A 66 51.22 6.90 10.35
C ALA A 66 49.80 7.41 10.65
N ASP A 67 49.61 7.74 11.92
CA ASP A 67 48.65 8.67 12.50
C ASP A 67 47.20 8.22 12.72
N GLU A 68 46.92 7.94 14.00
CA GLU A 68 45.61 7.79 14.65
C GLU A 68 44.82 9.10 14.55
N GLU A 69 43.76 9.08 13.75
CA GLU A 69 42.65 9.99 13.95
C GLU A 69 41.39 9.16 14.29
N VAL A 70 40.96 9.32 15.54
CA VAL A 70 39.79 8.67 16.12
C VAL A 70 38.56 9.22 15.40
N ILE A 71 38.12 8.55 14.34
CA ILE A 71 36.82 8.77 13.74
C ILE A 71 35.81 7.92 14.51
N SER A 72 34.96 8.59 15.29
CA SER A 72 33.82 7.96 15.95
C SER A 72 32.91 7.31 14.88
N GLU A 73 32.91 6.00 14.83
CA GLU A 73 31.93 5.23 14.11
C GLU A 73 30.53 5.53 14.66
N ASN A 74 29.84 6.43 13.98
CA ASN A 74 28.39 6.58 14.11
C ASN A 74 27.77 5.41 13.37
N THR A 75 27.66 4.25 14.03
CA THR A 75 26.85 3.14 13.56
C THR A 75 25.39 3.59 13.51
N ALA A 76 24.95 4.09 12.35
CA ALA A 76 23.54 4.15 12.03
C ALA A 76 23.00 2.72 12.14
N LYS A 77 22.32 2.42 13.25
CA LYS A 77 21.49 1.22 13.33
C LYS A 77 20.51 1.29 12.18
N GLU A 78 20.71 0.46 11.16
CA GLU A 78 19.65 0.13 10.22
C GLU A 78 18.47 -0.36 11.06
N ASP A 79 17.42 0.44 11.16
CA ASP A 79 16.12 0.01 11.65
C ASP A 79 15.65 -1.06 10.65
N VAL A 80 15.89 -2.31 10.99
CA VAL A 80 15.29 -3.45 10.29
C VAL A 80 13.78 -3.29 10.48
N LEU A 81 13.13 -2.65 9.51
CA LEU A 81 11.69 -2.45 9.49
C LEU A 81 11.04 -3.82 9.67
N LYS A 82 10.45 -4.04 10.85
CA LYS A 82 9.70 -5.27 11.11
C LYS A 82 8.68 -5.42 10.00
N LYS A 83 8.67 -6.58 9.34
CA LYS A 83 7.67 -6.88 8.31
C LYS A 83 6.29 -6.68 8.92
N PRO A 84 5.37 -6.00 8.21
CA PRO A 84 4.03 -5.78 8.72
C PRO A 84 3.32 -7.12 8.94
N VAL A 85 2.53 -7.20 10.00
CA VAL A 85 1.68 -8.35 10.34
C VAL A 85 0.27 -7.83 10.56
N LEU A 86 -0.71 -8.46 9.90
CA LEU A 86 -2.12 -8.14 10.09
C LEU A 86 -2.65 -8.83 11.36
N GLU A 87 -2.95 -8.05 12.37
CA GLU A 87 -3.52 -8.52 13.62
C GLU A 87 -5.03 -8.75 13.49
N ARG A 88 -5.42 -9.97 13.14
CA ARG A 88 -6.82 -10.39 13.06
C ARG A 88 -7.48 -10.36 14.43
N ARG A 89 -8.77 -10.03 14.45
CA ARG A 89 -9.59 -10.01 15.67
C ARG A 89 -10.84 -10.84 15.46
N GLU A 90 -11.25 -11.51 16.52
CA GLU A 90 -12.57 -12.16 16.54
C GLU A 90 -13.67 -11.09 16.60
N PRO A 91 -14.75 -11.23 15.83
CA PRO A 91 -15.86 -10.31 15.86
C PRO A 91 -16.49 -10.26 17.25
N THR A 92 -16.61 -9.08 17.83
CA THR A 92 -17.30 -8.88 19.14
C THR A 92 -18.81 -8.96 19.03
N VAL A 93 -19.35 -8.83 17.83
CA VAL A 93 -20.79 -8.96 17.51
C VAL A 93 -20.94 -9.63 16.14
N SER A 94 -22.09 -10.26 15.89
CA SER A 94 -22.37 -10.78 14.55
C SER A 94 -22.40 -9.62 13.54
N TYR A 95 -21.66 -9.72 12.44
CA TYR A 95 -21.68 -8.70 11.40
C TYR A 95 -23.09 -8.43 10.85
N SER A 96 -23.94 -9.45 10.79
CA SER A 96 -25.32 -9.30 10.32
C SER A 96 -26.19 -8.43 11.24
N SER A 97 -25.81 -8.23 12.50
CA SER A 97 -26.50 -7.31 13.41
C SER A 97 -26.12 -5.83 13.21
N LEU A 98 -25.03 -5.56 12.48
CA LEU A 98 -24.59 -4.20 12.18
C LEU A 98 -25.27 -3.65 10.91
N PRO A 99 -25.65 -2.36 10.91
CA PRO A 99 -26.26 -1.72 9.74
C PRO A 99 -25.37 -1.81 8.49
N ASN A 100 -25.98 -2.15 7.34
CA ASN A 100 -25.35 -2.05 6.03
C ASN A 100 -25.89 -0.85 5.24
N LYS A 101 -26.29 0.22 5.92
CA LYS A 101 -26.62 1.48 5.24
C LYS A 101 -25.37 2.00 4.56
N SER A 102 -25.47 2.25 3.23
CA SER A 102 -24.37 2.81 2.46
C SER A 102 -24.21 4.29 2.73
N TYR A 103 -22.96 4.70 3.01
CA TYR A 103 -22.51 6.07 3.08
C TYR A 103 -21.47 6.28 1.97
N GLY A 104 -21.41 7.50 1.42
CA GLY A 104 -20.30 7.96 0.60
C GLY A 104 -19.42 8.88 1.44
N TRP A 105 -18.11 8.63 1.46
CA TRP A 105 -17.20 9.53 2.14
C TRP A 105 -17.15 10.88 1.43
N TYR A 106 -17.24 11.96 2.20
CA TYR A 106 -17.03 13.31 1.72
C TYR A 106 -16.35 14.17 2.77
N PHE A 107 -15.67 15.20 2.31
CA PHE A 107 -15.05 16.21 3.15
C PHE A 107 -15.53 17.60 2.71
N ARG A 108 -15.41 18.56 3.62
CA ARG A 108 -15.79 19.96 3.36
C ARG A 108 -14.56 20.73 2.92
N HIS A 109 -14.64 21.31 1.74
CA HIS A 109 -13.58 22.22 1.27
C HIS A 109 -13.46 23.44 2.19
N PRO A 110 -12.24 23.97 2.41
CA PRO A 110 -12.08 25.18 3.18
C PRO A 110 -12.77 26.36 2.45
N SER A 111 -13.39 27.25 3.21
CA SER A 111 -14.07 28.44 2.65
C SER A 111 -13.11 29.40 1.96
N LYS A 112 -11.82 29.37 2.32
CA LYS A 112 -10.76 30.20 1.76
C LYS A 112 -9.53 29.33 1.46
N LEU A 113 -9.03 29.40 0.23
CA LEU A 113 -7.78 28.76 -0.16
C LEU A 113 -6.61 29.33 0.66
N ASN A 114 -5.60 28.49 0.91
CA ASN A 114 -4.40 28.84 1.68
C ASN A 114 -4.68 29.21 3.15
N SER A 115 -5.81 28.83 3.71
CA SER A 115 -6.15 29.09 5.11
C SER A 115 -5.35 28.20 6.08
N GLY A 116 -4.85 27.05 5.61
CA GLY A 116 -4.18 26.05 6.46
C GLY A 116 -5.11 25.38 7.49
N LEU A 117 -6.41 25.60 7.37
CA LEU A 117 -7.39 25.01 8.27
C LEU A 117 -7.67 23.55 7.88
N PRO A 118 -7.86 22.64 8.85
CA PRO A 118 -8.27 21.26 8.59
C PRO A 118 -9.59 21.22 7.84
N ALA A 119 -9.74 20.24 6.93
CA ALA A 119 -11.00 19.93 6.30
C ALA A 119 -11.99 19.40 7.34
N GLY A 120 -13.28 19.72 7.18
CA GLY A 120 -14.36 19.07 7.92
C GLY A 120 -14.84 17.81 7.19
N ALA A 121 -15.56 16.96 7.88
CA ALA A 121 -16.27 15.81 7.29
C ALA A 121 -17.73 15.80 7.75
N GLY A 122 -18.54 14.87 7.22
CA GLY A 122 -19.90 14.62 7.72
C GLY A 122 -19.87 14.09 9.16
N ASP A 123 -20.77 14.55 9.99
CA ASP A 123 -20.74 14.22 11.42
C ASP A 123 -20.99 12.72 11.67
N VAL A 124 -21.92 12.10 10.92
CA VAL A 124 -22.20 10.66 11.00
C VAL A 124 -21.03 9.86 10.45
N GLU A 125 -20.55 10.22 9.27
CA GLU A 125 -19.48 9.54 8.56
C GLU A 125 -18.19 9.57 9.38
N SER A 126 -17.79 10.74 9.87
CA SER A 126 -16.57 10.89 10.67
C SER A 126 -16.66 10.18 12.02
N SER A 127 -17.85 10.17 12.65
CA SER A 127 -18.09 9.44 13.89
C SER A 127 -17.96 7.93 13.70
N LEU A 128 -18.52 7.38 12.61
CA LEU A 128 -18.37 5.97 12.28
C LEU A 128 -16.90 5.62 11.99
N VAL A 129 -16.20 6.41 11.18
CA VAL A 129 -14.80 6.19 10.87
C VAL A 129 -13.95 6.22 12.14
N LYS A 130 -14.17 7.18 13.04
CA LYS A 130 -13.50 7.24 14.34
C LYS A 130 -13.82 6.03 15.23
N LYS A 131 -15.08 5.59 15.31
CA LYS A 131 -15.53 4.42 16.08
C LYS A 131 -14.75 3.15 15.72
N TYR A 132 -14.38 2.99 14.47
CA TYR A 132 -13.63 1.84 13.96
C TYR A 132 -12.15 2.14 13.71
N ASN A 133 -11.58 3.17 14.33
CA ASN A 133 -10.18 3.59 14.23
C ASN A 133 -9.73 3.85 12.80
N GLY A 134 -10.64 4.28 11.93
CA GLY A 134 -10.32 4.67 10.56
C GLY A 134 -9.55 5.98 10.50
N ILE A 135 -9.04 6.33 9.34
CA ILE A 135 -8.21 7.51 9.08
C ILE A 135 -8.85 8.34 7.98
N TRP A 136 -8.87 9.67 8.11
CA TRP A 136 -9.18 10.59 7.04
C TRP A 136 -8.35 11.87 7.11
N GLN A 137 -7.74 12.14 8.25
CA GLN A 137 -6.72 13.16 8.49
C GLN A 137 -5.90 12.79 9.73
N HIS A 138 -4.77 13.43 9.96
CA HIS A 138 -4.04 13.26 11.21
C HIS A 138 -4.88 13.78 12.38
N PRO A 139 -5.00 13.05 13.50
CA PRO A 139 -5.88 13.43 14.62
C PRO A 139 -5.40 14.67 15.39
N LYS A 140 -4.15 15.09 15.21
CA LYS A 140 -3.54 16.25 15.86
C LYS A 140 -3.12 17.29 14.81
N ASP A 141 -3.01 18.54 15.25
CA ASP A 141 -2.63 19.67 14.38
C ASP A 141 -1.10 19.72 14.16
N TYR A 142 -0.59 18.84 13.29
CA TYR A 142 0.80 18.81 12.89
C TYR A 142 1.00 19.20 11.42
N LYS A 143 2.10 19.89 11.11
CA LYS A 143 2.50 20.20 9.73
C LYS A 143 3.04 18.96 9.00
N VAL A 144 2.17 17.97 8.83
CA VAL A 144 2.42 16.75 8.06
C VAL A 144 1.38 16.60 6.98
N VAL A 145 1.75 15.93 5.90
CA VAL A 145 0.88 15.60 4.76
C VAL A 145 1.14 14.16 4.36
N TYR A 146 0.07 13.44 4.07
CA TYR A 146 0.08 12.07 3.58
C TYR A 146 -0.42 12.07 2.14
N ILE A 147 0.49 11.97 1.17
CA ILE A 147 0.11 11.81 -0.24
C ILE A 147 -0.20 10.34 -0.47
N THR A 148 -1.39 10.05 -0.98
CA THR A 148 -1.87 8.70 -1.22
C THR A 148 -2.34 8.54 -2.66
N PHE A 149 -2.05 7.38 -3.26
CA PHE A 149 -2.44 7.02 -4.62
C PHE A 149 -3.28 5.75 -4.61
N ASP A 150 -4.40 5.77 -5.33
CA ASP A 150 -5.17 4.58 -5.63
C ASP A 150 -4.73 4.01 -6.98
N GLU A 151 -4.39 2.70 -6.98
CA GLU A 151 -3.81 1.97 -8.09
C GLU A 151 -4.72 0.83 -8.53
N GLY A 152 -5.45 1.03 -9.60
CA GLY A 152 -6.32 0.02 -10.21
C GLY A 152 -5.73 -0.60 -11.48
N TYR A 153 -5.04 0.20 -12.28
CA TYR A 153 -4.33 -0.19 -13.50
C TYR A 153 -3.27 0.86 -13.85
N GLU A 154 -2.23 0.46 -14.57
CA GLU A 154 -1.19 1.39 -15.04
C GLU A 154 -1.67 2.19 -16.25
N TYR A 155 -1.34 3.46 -16.29
CA TYR A 155 -1.68 4.36 -17.38
C TYR A 155 -0.51 5.30 -17.72
N ASN A 156 -0.11 5.34 -18.99
CA ASN A 156 0.95 6.24 -19.49
C ASN A 156 2.29 6.17 -18.72
N ASN A 157 2.59 5.03 -18.13
CA ASN A 157 3.79 4.85 -17.30
C ASN A 157 3.87 5.86 -16.13
N ASN A 158 2.72 6.32 -15.63
CA ASN A 158 2.65 7.33 -14.60
C ASN A 158 3.21 6.85 -13.28
N THR A 159 2.91 5.61 -12.84
CA THR A 159 3.38 5.09 -11.56
C THR A 159 4.90 5.01 -11.51
N THR A 160 5.56 4.58 -12.62
CA THR A 160 7.02 4.62 -12.74
C THR A 160 7.54 6.04 -12.52
N ARG A 161 6.94 7.04 -13.17
CA ARG A 161 7.33 8.46 -13.05
C ARG A 161 7.07 9.01 -11.64
N ILE A 162 5.96 8.64 -11.00
CA ILE A 162 5.64 9.01 -9.62
C ILE A 162 6.71 8.50 -8.66
N LEU A 163 7.15 7.24 -8.81
CA LEU A 163 8.20 6.65 -8.00
C LEU A 163 9.57 7.32 -8.25
N ASP A 164 9.90 7.65 -9.51
CA ASP A 164 11.12 8.39 -9.85
C ASP A 164 11.14 9.77 -9.20
N ILE A 165 10.00 10.50 -9.25
CA ILE A 165 9.85 11.80 -8.61
C ILE A 165 10.00 11.69 -7.09
N ALA A 166 9.35 10.68 -6.47
CA ALA A 166 9.47 10.44 -5.04
C ALA A 166 10.92 10.22 -4.61
N LYS A 167 11.65 9.38 -5.37
CA LYS A 167 13.07 9.12 -5.14
C LYS A 167 13.90 10.39 -5.29
N GLN A 168 13.69 11.17 -6.35
CA GLN A 168 14.41 12.42 -6.60
C GLN A 168 14.16 13.46 -5.50
N LYS A 169 12.93 13.56 -5.01
CA LYS A 169 12.53 14.52 -3.96
C LYS A 169 12.80 14.01 -2.54
N GLY A 170 13.23 12.77 -2.35
CA GLY A 170 13.50 12.17 -1.04
C GLY A 170 12.25 11.99 -0.18
N VAL A 171 11.08 11.82 -0.79
CA VAL A 171 9.80 11.64 -0.10
C VAL A 171 9.24 10.23 -0.29
N LYS A 172 8.33 9.82 0.60
CA LYS A 172 7.63 8.54 0.52
C LYS A 172 6.12 8.76 0.45
N PHE A 173 5.45 7.91 -0.32
CA PHE A 173 4.01 7.96 -0.53
C PHE A 173 3.31 6.72 0.02
N ASN A 174 1.99 6.72 -0.07
CA ASN A 174 1.13 5.63 0.35
C ASN A 174 0.32 5.17 -0.86
N PHE A 175 0.43 3.92 -1.25
CA PHE A 175 -0.27 3.34 -2.38
C PHE A 175 -1.33 2.37 -1.89
N PHE A 176 -2.53 2.41 -2.47
CA PHE A 176 -3.58 1.43 -2.25
C PHE A 176 -3.76 0.65 -3.55
N VAL A 177 -3.32 -0.61 -3.56
CA VAL A 177 -3.27 -1.41 -4.78
C VAL A 177 -4.39 -2.44 -4.82
N THR A 178 -5.01 -2.60 -5.99
CA THR A 178 -5.99 -3.68 -6.22
C THR A 178 -5.29 -4.99 -6.54
N GLY A 179 -6.00 -6.12 -6.37
CA GLY A 179 -5.48 -7.41 -6.82
C GLY A 179 -5.27 -7.49 -8.34
N ALA A 180 -6.03 -6.71 -9.11
CA ALA A 180 -5.81 -6.56 -10.55
C ALA A 180 -4.45 -5.91 -10.83
N TYR A 181 -4.14 -4.81 -10.13
CA TYR A 181 -2.87 -4.10 -10.26
C TYR A 181 -1.66 -4.97 -9.86
N ILE A 182 -1.78 -5.72 -8.75
CA ILE A 182 -0.72 -6.64 -8.29
C ILE A 182 -0.35 -7.67 -9.39
N LYS A 183 -1.35 -8.18 -10.12
CA LYS A 183 -1.13 -9.14 -11.21
C LYS A 183 -0.54 -8.50 -12.45
N ASP A 184 -1.00 -7.29 -12.79
CA ASP A 184 -0.61 -6.58 -13.99
C ASP A 184 0.79 -5.96 -13.88
N ARG A 185 1.11 -5.38 -12.71
CA ARG A 185 2.36 -4.65 -12.46
C ARG A 185 3.06 -5.09 -11.17
N PRO A 186 3.41 -6.40 -11.05
CA PRO A 186 4.16 -6.91 -9.91
C PRO A 186 5.50 -6.20 -9.71
N ASP A 187 6.13 -5.77 -10.80
CA ASP A 187 7.37 -5.00 -10.83
C ASP A 187 7.24 -3.67 -10.05
N LEU A 188 6.15 -2.93 -10.28
CA LEU A 188 5.93 -1.65 -9.62
C LEU A 188 5.55 -1.82 -8.14
N VAL A 189 4.77 -2.86 -7.80
CA VAL A 189 4.44 -3.17 -6.40
C VAL A 189 5.71 -3.49 -5.61
N LEU A 190 6.61 -4.30 -6.16
CA LEU A 190 7.92 -4.59 -5.53
C LEU A 190 8.77 -3.33 -5.43
N ARG A 191 8.76 -2.47 -6.46
CA ARG A 191 9.47 -1.21 -6.44
C ARG A 191 8.96 -0.27 -5.34
N MET A 192 7.64 -0.15 -5.16
CA MET A 192 7.03 0.63 -4.07
C MET A 192 7.59 0.22 -2.72
N ILE A 193 7.64 -1.09 -2.44
CA ILE A 193 8.13 -1.62 -1.16
C ILE A 193 9.63 -1.37 -1.00
N ASN A 194 10.42 -1.71 -2.02
CA ASN A 194 11.88 -1.60 -1.97
C ASN A 194 12.34 -0.15 -1.85
N GLU A 195 11.55 0.81 -2.33
CA GLU A 195 11.82 2.24 -2.19
C GLU A 195 11.23 2.82 -0.89
N GLY A 196 10.64 2.00 -0.01
CA GLY A 196 10.17 2.40 1.33
C GLY A 196 8.84 3.15 1.34
N HIS A 197 7.99 2.94 0.33
CA HIS A 197 6.62 3.44 0.31
C HIS A 197 5.70 2.52 1.12
N THR A 198 4.61 3.07 1.64
CA THR A 198 3.54 2.26 2.25
C THR A 198 2.66 1.67 1.16
N VAL A 199 2.39 0.37 1.23
CA VAL A 199 1.45 -0.31 0.33
C VAL A 199 0.30 -0.90 1.14
N GLY A 200 -0.90 -0.41 0.90
CA GLY A 200 -2.17 -0.83 1.52
C GLY A 200 -3.08 -1.55 0.53
N ASN A 201 -4.12 -2.17 1.09
CA ASN A 201 -5.11 -2.98 0.34
C ASN A 201 -6.20 -2.08 -0.27
N HIS A 202 -6.52 -2.28 -1.56
CA HIS A 202 -7.65 -1.63 -2.24
C HIS A 202 -8.65 -2.65 -2.81
N THR A 203 -8.81 -3.80 -2.15
CA THR A 203 -9.55 -4.99 -2.54
C THR A 203 -9.01 -5.68 -3.80
N ASN A 204 -9.52 -6.86 -4.10
CA ASN A 204 -9.07 -7.61 -5.29
C ASN A 204 -9.71 -7.07 -6.58
N LYS A 205 -11.01 -6.72 -6.54
CA LYS A 205 -11.80 -6.34 -7.70
C LYS A 205 -12.34 -4.92 -7.65
N HIS A 206 -11.86 -4.09 -6.75
CA HIS A 206 -12.39 -2.74 -6.52
C HIS A 206 -13.90 -2.75 -6.23
N SER A 207 -14.37 -3.71 -5.45
CA SER A 207 -15.80 -3.86 -5.17
C SER A 207 -16.29 -2.81 -4.18
N ASN A 208 -17.42 -2.16 -4.48
CA ASN A 208 -18.13 -1.32 -3.52
C ASN A 208 -18.60 -2.17 -2.32
N GLY A 209 -18.09 -1.89 -1.13
CA GLY A 209 -18.28 -2.71 0.06
C GLY A 209 -19.74 -2.92 0.45
N PRO A 210 -20.57 -1.86 0.62
CA PRO A 210 -21.99 -2.00 0.91
C PRO A 210 -22.76 -2.85 -0.11
N LYS A 211 -22.44 -2.72 -1.41
CA LYS A 211 -23.05 -3.56 -2.46
C LYS A 211 -22.62 -5.03 -2.35
N ALA A 212 -21.35 -5.28 -2.02
CA ALA A 212 -20.86 -6.65 -1.77
C ALA A 212 -21.56 -7.28 -0.57
N LEU A 213 -21.75 -6.51 0.52
CA LEU A 213 -22.42 -6.94 1.74
C LEU A 213 -23.92 -7.21 1.55
N ASN A 214 -24.57 -6.61 0.57
CA ASN A 214 -25.96 -6.96 0.20
C ASN A 214 -26.06 -8.39 -0.36
N VAL A 215 -24.96 -8.96 -0.86
CA VAL A 215 -24.89 -10.36 -1.28
C VAL A 215 -24.55 -11.25 -0.08
N SER A 216 -23.43 -11.01 0.57
CA SER A 216 -23.02 -11.67 1.81
C SER A 216 -21.80 -11.00 2.44
N ASN A 217 -21.60 -11.18 3.76
CA ASN A 217 -20.37 -10.77 4.44
C ASN A 217 -19.14 -11.45 3.81
N GLN A 218 -19.26 -12.72 3.47
CA GLN A 218 -18.16 -13.51 2.88
C GLN A 218 -17.72 -12.97 1.52
N LYS A 219 -18.61 -12.36 0.74
CA LYS A 219 -18.25 -11.76 -0.56
C LYS A 219 -17.27 -10.60 -0.38
N LEU A 220 -17.51 -9.72 0.60
CA LEU A 220 -16.58 -8.64 0.91
C LEU A 220 -15.28 -9.18 1.51
N ILE A 221 -15.38 -10.07 2.49
CA ILE A 221 -14.21 -10.70 3.12
C ILE A 221 -13.31 -11.35 2.05
N ASN A 222 -13.90 -12.13 1.14
CA ASN A 222 -13.14 -12.77 0.06
C ASN A 222 -12.49 -11.75 -0.88
N ASP A 223 -13.13 -10.64 -1.19
CA ASP A 223 -12.54 -9.62 -2.06
C ASP A 223 -11.31 -8.94 -1.42
N ILE A 224 -11.36 -8.72 -0.11
CA ILE A 224 -10.24 -8.19 0.67
C ILE A 224 -9.11 -9.22 0.76
N THR A 225 -9.42 -10.46 1.19
CA THR A 225 -8.41 -11.48 1.48
C THR A 225 -7.78 -12.08 0.22
N GLN A 226 -8.45 -12.05 -0.93
CA GLN A 226 -7.83 -12.45 -2.21
C GLN A 226 -6.71 -11.49 -2.63
N ALA A 227 -6.87 -10.18 -2.37
CA ALA A 227 -5.77 -9.22 -2.60
C ALA A 227 -4.59 -9.50 -1.66
N GLU A 228 -4.85 -9.87 -0.39
CA GLU A 228 -3.80 -10.26 0.56
C GLU A 228 -2.99 -11.47 0.07
N VAL A 229 -3.69 -12.51 -0.40
CA VAL A 229 -3.02 -13.70 -0.92
C VAL A 229 -2.10 -13.36 -2.10
N LEU A 230 -2.59 -12.53 -3.04
CA LEU A 230 -1.79 -12.09 -4.18
C LEU A 230 -0.56 -11.28 -3.74
N TYR A 231 -0.76 -10.34 -2.82
CA TYR A 231 0.31 -9.50 -2.31
C TYR A 231 1.35 -10.33 -1.55
N LYS A 232 0.93 -11.21 -0.65
CA LYS A 232 1.81 -12.07 0.14
C LYS A 232 2.60 -13.06 -0.73
N ASN A 233 1.97 -13.61 -1.77
CA ASN A 233 2.65 -14.49 -2.73
C ASN A 233 3.73 -13.76 -3.53
N LEU A 234 3.51 -12.48 -3.84
CA LEU A 234 4.47 -11.66 -4.55
C LEU A 234 5.62 -11.19 -3.65
N THR A 235 5.32 -10.77 -2.42
CA THR A 235 6.23 -9.96 -1.59
C THR A 235 6.80 -10.73 -0.40
N GLY A 236 6.20 -11.87 -0.03
CA GLY A 236 6.53 -12.63 1.17
C GLY A 236 6.15 -11.93 2.49
N GLN A 237 5.32 -10.88 2.45
CA GLN A 237 4.86 -10.15 3.63
C GLN A 237 3.39 -9.77 3.53
N ASP A 238 2.77 -9.42 4.66
CA ASP A 238 1.41 -8.89 4.69
C ASP A 238 1.39 -7.44 4.16
N PHE A 239 0.22 -6.95 3.73
CA PHE A 239 0.02 -5.52 3.51
C PHE A 239 0.32 -4.73 4.79
N MET A 240 0.69 -3.46 4.64
CA MET A 240 0.56 -2.52 5.75
C MET A 240 -0.91 -2.52 6.23
N PRO A 241 -1.18 -2.32 7.54
CA PRO A 241 -2.52 -2.47 8.11
C PRO A 241 -3.48 -1.34 7.70
N TYR A 242 -3.49 -1.01 6.43
CA TYR A 242 -4.31 0.06 5.84
C TYR A 242 -5.08 -0.48 4.64
N MET A 243 -6.38 -0.17 4.62
CA MET A 243 -7.26 -0.48 3.51
C MET A 243 -8.03 0.76 3.11
N ARG A 244 -8.14 1.02 1.82
CA ARG A 244 -9.05 2.07 1.33
C ARG A 244 -10.29 1.44 0.73
N PRO A 245 -11.49 1.79 1.26
CA PRO A 245 -12.75 1.36 0.65
C PRO A 245 -12.89 1.93 -0.77
N PRO A 246 -13.17 1.08 -1.79
CA PRO A 246 -13.39 1.54 -3.14
C PRO A 246 -14.52 2.58 -3.24
N GLU A 247 -14.35 3.58 -4.12
CA GLU A 247 -15.30 4.68 -4.33
C GLU A 247 -15.52 5.57 -3.08
N GLY A 248 -14.83 5.33 -1.96
CA GLY A 248 -15.13 5.93 -0.67
C GLY A 248 -16.50 5.52 -0.11
N ALA A 249 -17.10 4.49 -0.68
CA ALA A 249 -18.36 3.94 -0.19
C ALA A 249 -18.11 3.01 0.98
N PHE A 250 -18.90 3.12 2.04
CA PHE A 250 -18.74 2.28 3.22
C PHE A 250 -20.06 2.11 3.98
N SER A 251 -20.08 1.16 4.91
CA SER A 251 -21.13 0.98 5.91
C SER A 251 -20.50 0.69 7.27
N GLU A 252 -21.29 0.78 8.34
CA GLU A 252 -20.83 0.41 9.68
C GLU A 252 -20.37 -1.06 9.71
N ARG A 253 -21.12 -1.96 9.05
CA ARG A 253 -20.77 -3.37 8.93
C ARG A 253 -19.42 -3.57 8.22
N GLU A 254 -19.17 -2.86 7.14
CA GLU A 254 -17.88 -2.93 6.43
C GLU A 254 -16.72 -2.48 7.31
N LEU A 255 -16.87 -1.32 8.00
CA LEU A 255 -15.82 -0.83 8.88
C LEU A 255 -15.47 -1.83 9.99
N ALA A 256 -16.47 -2.53 10.54
CA ALA A 256 -16.26 -3.58 11.53
C ALA A 256 -15.48 -4.77 10.94
N ILE A 257 -15.87 -5.24 9.75
CA ILE A 257 -15.18 -6.34 9.06
C ILE A 257 -13.73 -5.95 8.76
N VAL A 258 -13.51 -4.77 8.20
CA VAL A 258 -12.17 -4.27 7.85
C VAL A 258 -11.28 -4.18 9.09
N ARG A 259 -11.80 -3.65 10.21
CA ARG A 259 -11.08 -3.60 11.50
C ARG A 259 -10.72 -5.01 11.99
N ASP A 260 -11.64 -5.96 11.93
CA ASP A 260 -11.44 -7.31 12.46
C ASP A 260 -10.49 -8.13 11.55
N LEU A 261 -10.40 -7.77 10.28
CA LEU A 261 -9.37 -8.25 9.37
C LEU A 261 -7.98 -7.62 9.62
N GLY A 262 -7.83 -6.76 10.61
CA GLY A 262 -6.56 -6.16 11.02
C GLY A 262 -6.23 -4.85 10.31
N TYR A 263 -7.19 -4.23 9.62
CA TYR A 263 -6.97 -2.98 8.89
C TYR A 263 -7.57 -1.76 9.57
N ARG A 264 -6.97 -0.61 9.32
CA ARG A 264 -7.59 0.70 9.47
C ARG A 264 -8.13 1.14 8.11
N SER A 265 -9.42 1.51 8.06
CA SER A 265 -10.00 2.11 6.84
C SER A 265 -9.43 3.50 6.62
N VAL A 266 -8.95 3.80 5.41
CA VAL A 266 -8.31 5.08 5.08
C VAL A 266 -9.14 5.83 4.05
N PHE A 267 -9.67 6.96 4.45
CA PHE A 267 -10.33 7.94 3.60
C PHE A 267 -9.38 9.14 3.35
N TRP A 268 -9.90 10.33 3.11
CA TRP A 268 -9.10 11.52 2.75
C TRP A 268 -9.72 12.81 3.28
N SER A 269 -8.90 13.82 3.42
CA SER A 269 -9.33 15.19 3.72
C SER A 269 -9.15 16.13 2.54
N PHE A 270 -8.60 15.62 1.45
CA PHE A 270 -8.55 16.27 0.14
C PHE A 270 -8.63 15.24 -0.97
N ALA A 271 -9.48 15.51 -1.96
CA ALA A 271 -9.55 14.82 -3.25
C ALA A 271 -10.20 15.74 -4.29
N TYR A 272 -10.04 15.42 -5.55
CA TYR A 272 -10.75 16.07 -6.64
C TYR A 272 -10.87 15.11 -7.83
N ALA A 273 -11.65 15.48 -8.85
CA ALA A 273 -11.90 14.60 -10.00
C ALA A 273 -10.64 14.53 -10.90
N ASP A 274 -9.81 13.52 -10.70
CA ASP A 274 -8.56 13.27 -11.43
C ASP A 274 -8.47 11.87 -12.07
N TRP A 275 -9.44 11.00 -11.79
CA TRP A 275 -9.46 9.60 -12.22
C TRP A 275 -9.91 9.38 -13.68
N ASP A 276 -10.59 10.34 -14.28
CA ASP A 276 -11.06 10.23 -15.66
C ASP A 276 -9.91 10.56 -16.62
N THR A 277 -9.31 9.53 -17.22
CA THR A 277 -8.20 9.69 -18.17
C THR A 277 -8.57 10.45 -19.44
N GLY A 278 -9.85 10.47 -19.80
CA GLY A 278 -10.39 11.24 -20.94
C GLY A 278 -10.71 12.69 -20.62
N LYS A 279 -10.76 13.07 -19.33
CA LYS A 279 -11.15 14.42 -18.90
C LYS A 279 -10.22 14.93 -17.77
N GLN A 280 -8.95 15.05 -18.09
CA GLN A 280 -7.97 15.54 -17.11
C GLN A 280 -8.10 17.05 -16.86
N PRO A 281 -7.99 17.50 -15.61
CA PRO A 281 -7.96 18.94 -15.28
C PRO A 281 -6.70 19.61 -15.85
N SER A 282 -6.74 20.91 -16.08
CA SER A 282 -5.53 21.66 -16.44
C SER A 282 -4.51 21.63 -15.30
N LYS A 283 -3.22 21.65 -15.63
CA LYS A 283 -2.11 21.67 -14.65
C LYS A 283 -2.24 22.82 -13.65
N SER A 284 -2.56 24.03 -14.13
CA SER A 284 -2.71 25.21 -13.27
C SER A 284 -3.89 25.07 -12.29
N HIS A 285 -5.03 24.52 -12.75
CA HIS A 285 -6.17 24.25 -11.89
C HIS A 285 -5.84 23.21 -10.84
N ALA A 286 -5.26 22.07 -11.25
CA ALA A 286 -4.89 20.97 -10.37
C ALA A 286 -3.90 21.42 -9.29
N LEU A 287 -2.81 22.10 -9.69
CA LEU A 287 -1.81 22.62 -8.76
C LEU A 287 -2.43 23.61 -7.75
N SER A 288 -3.20 24.59 -8.24
CA SER A 288 -3.88 25.57 -7.38
C SER A 288 -4.85 24.90 -6.40
N LYS A 289 -5.60 23.91 -6.86
CA LYS A 289 -6.57 23.18 -6.03
C LYS A 289 -5.86 22.40 -4.91
N ILE A 290 -4.87 21.58 -5.25
CA ILE A 290 -4.14 20.74 -4.29
C ILE A 290 -3.39 21.63 -3.28
N THR A 291 -2.62 22.59 -3.75
CA THR A 291 -1.81 23.44 -2.85
C THR A 291 -2.64 24.47 -2.09
N GLY A 292 -3.74 24.93 -2.67
CA GLY A 292 -4.63 25.93 -2.05
C GLY A 292 -5.46 25.38 -0.89
N GLU A 293 -5.76 24.08 -0.89
CA GLU A 293 -6.50 23.42 0.18
C GLU A 293 -5.60 22.64 1.16
N LEU A 294 -4.28 22.80 1.04
CA LEU A 294 -3.32 22.18 1.93
C LEU A 294 -3.54 22.64 3.37
N HIS A 295 -3.65 21.68 4.29
CA HIS A 295 -3.84 21.91 5.72
C HIS A 295 -3.03 20.92 6.55
N ASN A 296 -2.88 21.21 7.85
CA ASN A 296 -2.17 20.34 8.78
C ASN A 296 -2.85 18.97 8.86
N GLY A 297 -2.06 17.92 8.76
CA GLY A 297 -2.55 16.55 8.83
C GLY A 297 -3.32 16.07 7.59
N SER A 298 -3.20 16.75 6.43
CA SER A 298 -3.90 16.37 5.21
C SER A 298 -3.59 14.93 4.78
N VAL A 299 -4.65 14.15 4.54
CA VAL A 299 -4.59 12.92 3.75
C VAL A 299 -5.11 13.24 2.36
N ILE A 300 -4.22 13.28 1.40
CA ILE A 300 -4.49 13.68 0.01
C ILE A 300 -4.73 12.41 -0.81
N LEU A 301 -5.90 12.27 -1.42
CA LEU A 301 -6.17 11.23 -2.41
C LEU A 301 -5.88 11.76 -3.81
N LEU A 302 -5.01 11.05 -4.51
CA LEU A 302 -4.73 11.18 -5.94
C LEU A 302 -4.88 9.82 -6.62
N HIS A 303 -5.08 9.83 -7.94
CA HIS A 303 -5.08 8.61 -8.74
C HIS A 303 -3.86 8.60 -9.66
N ALA A 304 -3.10 7.51 -9.68
CA ALA A 304 -1.90 7.39 -10.50
C ALA A 304 -2.19 7.42 -12.00
N VAL A 305 -3.40 7.10 -12.41
CA VAL A 305 -3.84 7.25 -13.80
C VAL A 305 -3.88 8.71 -14.29
N SER A 306 -3.78 9.69 -13.39
CA SER A 306 -3.75 11.10 -13.77
C SER A 306 -2.38 11.54 -14.27
N THR A 307 -2.26 11.70 -15.58
CA THR A 307 -1.05 12.27 -16.19
C THR A 307 -0.82 13.71 -15.73
N THR A 308 -1.88 14.49 -15.55
CA THR A 308 -1.78 15.86 -15.02
C THR A 308 -1.14 15.86 -13.63
N ASN A 309 -1.61 15.01 -12.71
CA ASN A 309 -1.02 14.91 -11.37
C ASN A 309 0.45 14.51 -11.42
N THR A 310 0.78 13.51 -12.24
CA THR A 310 2.16 13.05 -12.41
C THR A 310 3.09 14.16 -12.87
N GLU A 311 2.64 14.98 -13.82
CA GLU A 311 3.44 16.06 -14.39
C GLU A 311 3.65 17.23 -13.41
N ILE A 312 2.68 17.52 -12.53
CA ILE A 312 2.79 18.61 -11.54
C ILE A 312 3.26 18.13 -10.15
N LEU A 313 3.48 16.83 -9.97
CA LEU A 313 3.88 16.25 -8.68
C LEU A 313 5.15 16.88 -8.09
N PRO A 314 6.20 17.19 -8.89
CA PRO A 314 7.36 17.92 -8.37
C PRO A 314 6.98 19.27 -7.75
N ASP A 315 6.11 20.04 -8.41
CA ASP A 315 5.66 21.38 -7.94
C ASP A 315 4.79 21.26 -6.69
N ILE A 316 3.95 20.22 -6.60
CA ILE A 316 3.14 19.92 -5.41
C ILE A 316 4.07 19.68 -4.22
N ILE A 317 5.07 18.79 -4.36
CA ILE A 317 6.01 18.45 -3.29
C ILE A 317 6.80 19.69 -2.86
N ASP A 318 7.34 20.45 -3.81
CA ASP A 318 8.11 21.67 -3.52
C ASP A 318 7.27 22.70 -2.76
N ASN A 319 5.99 22.86 -3.13
CA ASN A 319 5.06 23.75 -2.44
C ASN A 319 4.79 23.28 -0.99
N ILE A 320 4.58 21.96 -0.79
CA ILE A 320 4.40 21.35 0.52
C ILE A 320 5.62 21.62 1.42
N LEU A 321 6.82 21.30 0.93
CA LEU A 321 8.07 21.47 1.67
C LEU A 321 8.39 22.93 1.95
N LYS A 322 8.19 23.82 0.98
CA LYS A 322 8.38 25.28 1.13
C LYS A 322 7.48 25.89 2.21
N ARG A 323 6.29 25.35 2.44
CA ARG A 323 5.38 25.77 3.51
C ARG A 323 5.73 25.17 4.87
N GLY A 324 6.80 24.39 4.97
CA GLY A 324 7.29 23.76 6.19
C GLY A 324 6.51 22.51 6.61
N TYR A 325 5.78 21.89 5.70
CA TYR A 325 5.17 20.59 5.90
C TYR A 325 6.18 19.47 5.65
N LYS A 326 5.97 18.33 6.31
CA LYS A 326 6.65 17.07 5.99
C LYS A 326 5.70 16.16 5.21
N VAL A 327 6.22 15.43 4.23
CA VAL A 327 5.50 14.33 3.58
C VAL A 327 5.83 13.05 4.32
N GLU A 328 4.82 12.38 4.87
CA GLU A 328 4.99 11.22 5.74
C GLU A 328 4.18 10.02 5.22
N THR A 329 4.54 8.84 5.68
CA THR A 329 3.80 7.59 5.45
C THR A 329 2.79 7.33 6.57
N LEU A 330 1.72 6.59 6.27
CA LEU A 330 0.58 6.38 7.17
C LEU A 330 0.95 5.65 8.48
N ASP A 331 2.09 4.95 8.51
CA ASP A 331 2.60 4.34 9.74
C ASP A 331 3.01 5.36 10.82
N LYS A 332 3.16 6.62 10.44
CA LYS A 332 3.40 7.75 11.37
C LYS A 332 2.11 8.36 11.92
N ILE A 333 0.94 7.94 11.41
CA ILE A 333 -0.33 8.50 11.87
C ILE A 333 -0.83 7.77 13.11
N PRO A 334 -1.03 8.45 14.26
CA PRO A 334 -1.48 7.80 15.47
C PRO A 334 -2.94 7.33 15.38
N SER A 335 -3.35 6.47 16.31
CA SER A 335 -4.76 6.17 16.51
C SER A 335 -5.52 7.39 17.05
N TYR A 336 -6.84 7.46 16.78
CA TYR A 336 -7.70 8.38 17.50
C TYR A 336 -7.86 7.85 18.94
N GLU A 337 -7.48 8.67 19.91
CA GLU A 337 -7.71 8.42 21.33
C GLU A 337 -9.17 8.72 21.67
#